data_c67db0a7ae4d8b4b04ef948d08fa0835
#
_entry.id   c67db0a7ae4d8b4b04ef948d08fa0835
#
_cell.length_a   1.000
_cell.length_b   1.000
_cell.length_c   1.000
_cell.angle_alpha   90.00
_cell.angle_beta   90.00
_cell.angle_gamma   90.00
#
_symmetry.space_group_name_H-M   'P 1'
#
loop_
_entity.id
_entity.type
_entity.pdbx_description
1 polymer ?
#
loop_
_entity_poly.entity_id
_entity_poly.type
_entity_poly.pdbx_seq_one_letter_code
_entity_poly.pdbx_strand_id
1 'polypeptide(L)'
;MAIPVFLNNLFKSLHDLIDAIFVARIPFESSSSMDAALAALNIHWPIFNFFLALGVGLGIATVSIVSQYVGAKRKDLAESYASKLILLSVFIGLGVTLVFILASDWIWGYHLFPALMGAKDETLVFASSYFKIRSFEMVFIFIFVVYQAIRQATGETLYPVILNMGSIFVNIILTWLFISKLNMGINGAAYATLIAQGSLIPFVIYDLFHSKKHLRVSFKQMNLDKDILKDMSRFALPASVGQAVSSLGFVVIQSIVLRYGKEVSAGFSVGNRISSLLLNPVVAISSILAAYIGLNIGHNQAERAKASYRVARNLGLGLMVIGVSIIIPLRHGIIEFILGTKSTASYEIAAEYTFWLLLTQPFMSLFQSYIGLFNGAGKSNYTLRIASLRLWGMRIPMIFIFMAIFDKQDYSGIWYAMIISNFLILFYGHYLKKGITYEVQVRL
;
A
#
# COMPACT_ATOMS: atom_id res chain seq x y z
N MET A 1 -3.67 -5.81 -18.38
CA MET A 1 -3.48 -4.76 -17.36
C MET A 1 -3.25 -5.30 -15.94
N ALA A 2 -4.04 -6.26 -15.42
CA ALA A 2 -3.89 -6.74 -14.04
C ALA A 2 -2.58 -7.50 -13.78
N ILE A 3 -2.11 -8.29 -14.76
CA ILE A 3 -0.87 -9.08 -14.62
C ILE A 3 0.36 -8.21 -14.34
N PRO A 4 0.64 -7.13 -15.09
CA PRO A 4 1.76 -6.25 -14.77
C PRO A 4 1.68 -5.66 -13.36
N VAL A 5 0.51 -5.19 -12.91
CA VAL A 5 0.32 -4.62 -11.57
C VAL A 5 0.50 -5.68 -10.47
N PHE A 6 0.04 -6.91 -10.71
CA PHE A 6 0.29 -8.03 -9.81
C PHE A 6 1.79 -8.36 -9.70
N LEU A 7 2.48 -8.46 -10.83
CA LEU A 7 3.93 -8.69 -10.87
C LEU A 7 4.68 -7.59 -10.11
N ASN A 8 4.28 -6.33 -10.30
CA ASN A 8 4.87 -5.21 -9.55
C ASN A 8 4.76 -5.40 -8.04
N ASN A 9 3.58 -5.79 -7.54
CA ASN A 9 3.38 -6.02 -6.11
C ASN A 9 4.18 -7.23 -5.58
N LEU A 10 4.30 -8.28 -6.40
CA LEU A 10 5.11 -9.45 -6.07
C LEU A 10 6.60 -9.08 -5.97
N PHE A 11 7.14 -8.37 -6.97
CA PHE A 11 8.54 -7.92 -6.97
C PHE A 11 8.83 -6.98 -5.80
N LYS A 12 7.89 -6.12 -5.44
CA LYS A 12 8.01 -5.24 -4.28
C LYS A 12 8.13 -6.04 -2.97
N SER A 13 7.34 -7.08 -2.80
CA SER A 13 7.43 -7.97 -1.64
C SER A 13 8.76 -8.75 -1.59
N LEU A 14 9.30 -9.15 -2.76
CA LEU A 14 10.60 -9.78 -2.85
C LEU A 14 11.74 -8.80 -2.53
N HIS A 15 11.63 -7.56 -2.95
CA HIS A 15 12.59 -6.50 -2.63
C HIS A 15 12.75 -6.30 -1.13
N ASP A 16 11.63 -6.15 -0.39
CA ASP A 16 11.66 -5.98 1.06
C ASP A 16 12.34 -7.17 1.78
N LEU A 17 12.15 -8.39 1.25
CA LEU A 17 12.82 -9.58 1.78
C LEU A 17 14.32 -9.57 1.49
N ILE A 18 14.72 -9.18 0.29
CA ILE A 18 16.13 -9.12 -0.13
C ILE A 18 16.88 -8.09 0.70
N ASP A 19 16.32 -6.91 0.93
CA ASP A 19 16.91 -5.89 1.78
C ASP A 19 17.16 -6.41 3.21
N ALA A 20 16.18 -7.10 3.79
CA ALA A 20 16.35 -7.71 5.11
C ALA A 20 17.46 -8.78 5.16
N ILE A 21 17.57 -9.60 4.10
CA ILE A 21 18.65 -10.60 4.00
C ILE A 21 20.04 -9.95 3.92
N PHE A 22 20.18 -8.88 3.14
CA PHE A 22 21.47 -8.18 3.04
C PHE A 22 21.83 -7.51 4.36
N VAL A 23 20.90 -6.88 5.04
CA VAL A 23 21.16 -6.25 6.35
C VAL A 23 21.51 -7.29 7.41
N ALA A 24 20.85 -8.46 7.40
CA ALA A 24 21.22 -9.57 8.30
C ALA A 24 22.62 -10.14 8.05
N ARG A 25 23.22 -9.91 6.89
CA ARG A 25 24.57 -10.36 6.53
C ARG A 25 25.67 -9.31 6.74
N ILE A 26 25.34 -8.15 7.29
CA ILE A 26 26.32 -7.13 7.64
C ILE A 26 27.23 -7.72 8.74
N PRO A 27 28.57 -7.61 8.62
CA PRO A 27 29.49 -8.04 9.67
C PRO A 27 29.42 -7.03 10.83
N PHE A 28 28.51 -7.25 11.76
CA PHE A 28 28.42 -6.48 12.99
C PHE A 28 29.44 -6.97 14.02
N GLU A 29 29.93 -6.09 14.89
CA GLU A 29 30.83 -6.42 15.98
C GLU A 29 30.20 -7.34 17.02
N SER A 30 28.87 -7.27 17.16
CA SER A 30 28.10 -8.12 18.08
C SER A 30 26.75 -8.54 17.48
N SER A 31 26.19 -9.63 17.98
CA SER A 31 24.83 -10.05 17.63
C SER A 31 23.77 -9.00 18.06
N SER A 32 24.02 -8.27 19.15
CA SER A 32 23.13 -7.20 19.60
C SER A 32 23.06 -6.04 18.62
N SER A 33 24.16 -5.67 17.98
CA SER A 33 24.16 -4.62 16.94
C SER A 33 23.44 -5.06 15.66
N MET A 34 23.50 -6.35 15.30
CA MET A 34 22.71 -6.91 14.21
C MET A 34 21.21 -6.83 14.52
N ASP A 35 20.82 -7.23 15.73
CA ASP A 35 19.42 -7.16 16.17
C ASP A 35 18.91 -5.71 16.19
N ALA A 36 19.75 -4.77 16.62
CA ALA A 36 19.44 -3.34 16.63
C ALA A 36 19.24 -2.78 15.21
N ALA A 37 20.05 -3.21 14.23
CA ALA A 37 19.89 -2.80 12.83
C ALA A 37 18.62 -3.37 12.20
N LEU A 38 18.30 -4.64 12.45
CA LEU A 38 17.05 -5.25 11.98
C LEU A 38 15.82 -4.62 12.65
N ALA A 39 15.91 -4.28 13.94
CA ALA A 39 14.86 -3.54 14.64
C ALA A 39 14.66 -2.15 14.03
N ALA A 40 15.72 -1.45 13.63
CA ALA A 40 15.63 -0.14 12.98
C ALA A 40 14.85 -0.19 11.66
N LEU A 41 15.04 -1.23 10.84
CA LEU A 41 14.24 -1.46 9.62
C LEU A 41 12.75 -1.65 9.94
N ASN A 42 12.44 -2.44 10.98
CA ASN A 42 11.05 -2.70 11.38
C ASN A 42 10.36 -1.45 11.93
N ILE A 43 11.09 -0.59 12.65
CA ILE A 43 10.58 0.69 13.18
C ILE A 43 10.27 1.69 12.06
N HIS A 44 11.06 1.70 11.00
CA HIS A 44 10.84 2.60 9.86
C HIS A 44 9.50 2.35 9.16
N TRP A 45 9.12 1.10 8.95
CA TRP A 45 8.02 0.70 8.09
C TRP A 45 6.63 1.28 8.46
N PRO A 46 6.16 1.26 9.73
CA PRO A 46 4.85 1.81 10.08
C PRO A 46 4.74 3.31 9.82
N ILE A 47 5.77 4.06 10.17
CA ILE A 47 5.80 5.53 9.99
C ILE A 47 5.85 5.87 8.49
N PHE A 48 6.71 5.19 7.75
CA PHE A 48 6.81 5.35 6.31
C PHE A 48 5.47 5.09 5.61
N ASN A 49 4.77 4.00 5.94
CA ASN A 49 3.46 3.68 5.38
C ASN A 49 2.38 4.69 5.74
N PHE A 50 2.43 5.26 6.94
CA PHE A 50 1.49 6.31 7.32
C PHE A 50 1.59 7.52 6.37
N PHE A 51 2.80 7.98 6.07
CA PHE A 51 3.00 9.08 5.13
C PHE A 51 2.81 8.66 3.67
N LEU A 52 3.16 7.43 3.31
CA LEU A 52 2.89 6.87 1.98
C LEU A 52 1.37 6.85 1.67
N ALA A 53 0.52 6.76 2.69
CA ALA A 53 -0.93 6.85 2.53
C ALA A 53 -1.38 8.14 1.82
N LEU A 54 -0.66 9.26 2.01
CA LEU A 54 -0.91 10.52 1.28
C LEU A 54 -0.66 10.34 -0.22
N GLY A 55 0.46 9.71 -0.58
CA GLY A 55 0.79 9.40 -1.98
C GLY A 55 -0.22 8.46 -2.62
N VAL A 56 -0.64 7.40 -1.91
CA VAL A 56 -1.68 6.48 -2.38
C VAL A 56 -2.99 7.21 -2.63
N GLY A 57 -3.40 8.12 -1.74
CA GLY A 57 -4.60 8.94 -1.92
C GLY A 57 -4.51 9.86 -3.13
N LEU A 58 -3.35 10.48 -3.38
CA LEU A 58 -3.09 11.23 -4.61
C LEU A 58 -3.20 10.35 -5.86
N GLY A 59 -2.64 9.15 -5.83
CA GLY A 59 -2.75 8.18 -6.92
C GLY A 59 -4.21 7.82 -7.22
N ILE A 60 -5.01 7.53 -6.19
CA ILE A 60 -6.44 7.24 -6.33
C ILE A 60 -7.20 8.41 -6.96
N ALA A 61 -6.97 9.63 -6.48
CA ALA A 61 -7.57 10.84 -7.03
C ALA A 61 -7.16 11.05 -8.50
N THR A 62 -5.88 10.83 -8.80
CA THR A 62 -5.35 10.93 -10.16
C THR A 62 -6.04 9.96 -11.11
N VAL A 63 -6.15 8.68 -10.73
CA VAL A 63 -6.88 7.68 -11.53
C VAL A 63 -8.31 8.11 -11.74
N SER A 64 -9.01 8.54 -10.68
CA SER A 64 -10.42 8.92 -10.75
C SER A 64 -10.67 10.12 -11.66
N ILE A 65 -9.88 11.19 -11.52
CA ILE A 65 -10.07 12.45 -12.26
C ILE A 65 -9.62 12.28 -13.72
N VAL A 66 -8.40 11.80 -13.93
CA VAL A 66 -7.82 11.72 -15.27
C VAL A 66 -8.58 10.72 -16.14
N SER A 67 -9.03 9.56 -15.59
CA SER A 67 -9.82 8.60 -16.36
C SER A 67 -11.17 9.16 -16.80
N GLN A 68 -11.83 9.99 -15.98
CA GLN A 68 -13.10 10.63 -16.37
C GLN A 68 -12.89 11.65 -17.50
N TYR A 69 -11.82 12.48 -17.46
CA TYR A 69 -11.52 13.40 -18.57
C TYR A 69 -11.14 12.65 -19.85
N VAL A 70 -10.34 11.58 -19.74
CA VAL A 70 -10.00 10.73 -20.91
C VAL A 70 -11.25 10.09 -21.48
N GLY A 71 -12.15 9.60 -20.63
CA GLY A 71 -13.43 9.06 -21.02
C GLY A 71 -14.33 10.09 -21.70
N ALA A 72 -14.37 11.33 -21.22
CA ALA A 72 -15.11 12.44 -21.83
C ALA A 72 -14.45 12.96 -23.13
N LYS A 73 -13.36 12.35 -23.58
CA LYS A 73 -12.56 12.79 -24.76
C LYS A 73 -11.99 14.21 -24.61
N ARG A 74 -11.91 14.74 -23.38
CA ARG A 74 -11.33 16.04 -23.06
C ARG A 74 -9.84 15.89 -22.72
N LYS A 75 -9.06 15.59 -23.77
CA LYS A 75 -7.61 15.40 -23.64
C LYS A 75 -6.90 16.64 -23.10
N ASP A 76 -7.37 17.82 -23.50
CA ASP A 76 -6.91 19.12 -23.01
C ASP A 76 -6.96 19.23 -21.48
N LEU A 77 -8.10 18.88 -20.89
CA LEU A 77 -8.27 18.90 -19.44
C LEU A 77 -7.51 17.76 -18.74
N ALA A 78 -7.48 16.56 -19.35
CA ALA A 78 -6.72 15.44 -18.81
C ALA A 78 -5.21 15.77 -18.70
N GLU A 79 -4.62 16.40 -19.73
CA GLU A 79 -3.21 16.82 -19.74
C GLU A 79 -2.96 17.97 -18.74
N SER A 80 -3.89 18.92 -18.65
CA SER A 80 -3.81 20.01 -17.67
C SER A 80 -3.83 19.49 -16.23
N TYR A 81 -4.80 18.62 -15.88
CA TYR A 81 -4.88 18.04 -14.56
C TYR A 81 -3.70 17.13 -14.25
N ALA A 82 -3.23 16.31 -15.21
CA ALA A 82 -2.04 15.49 -15.04
C ALA A 82 -0.80 16.35 -14.70
N SER A 83 -0.63 17.51 -15.39
CA SER A 83 0.46 18.44 -15.12
C SER A 83 0.41 19.04 -13.72
N LYS A 84 -0.78 19.47 -13.29
CA LYS A 84 -1.02 20.01 -11.94
C LYS A 84 -0.82 18.95 -10.85
N LEU A 85 -1.23 17.71 -11.09
CA LEU A 85 -1.09 16.59 -10.15
C LEU A 85 0.37 16.18 -9.94
N ILE A 86 1.17 16.18 -11.00
CA ILE A 86 2.63 15.97 -10.89
C ILE A 86 3.26 17.09 -10.06
N LEU A 87 2.94 18.36 -10.33
CA LEU A 87 3.44 19.48 -9.54
C LEU A 87 3.04 19.34 -8.06
N LEU A 88 1.78 19.02 -7.79
CA LEU A 88 1.28 18.83 -6.43
C LEU A 88 1.99 17.66 -5.72
N SER A 89 2.30 16.57 -6.44
CA SER A 89 3.04 15.43 -5.87
C SER A 89 4.46 15.82 -5.44
N VAL A 90 5.11 16.70 -6.18
CA VAL A 90 6.43 17.26 -5.81
C VAL A 90 6.31 18.06 -4.51
N PHE A 91 5.35 18.99 -4.41
CA PHE A 91 5.18 19.82 -3.21
C PHE A 91 4.83 18.98 -1.97
N ILE A 92 3.90 18.03 -2.10
CA ILE A 92 3.54 17.16 -0.97
C ILE A 92 4.72 16.25 -0.61
N GLY A 93 5.42 15.68 -1.59
CA GLY A 93 6.62 14.88 -1.37
C GLY A 93 7.71 15.65 -0.63
N LEU A 94 7.99 16.90 -1.05
CA LEU A 94 8.93 17.79 -0.37
C LEU A 94 8.46 18.14 1.05
N GLY A 95 7.17 18.43 1.24
CA GLY A 95 6.59 18.67 2.56
C GLY A 95 6.75 17.49 3.50
N VAL A 96 6.46 16.26 3.03
CA VAL A 96 6.66 15.04 3.81
C VAL A 96 8.14 14.81 4.09
N THR A 97 9.02 14.98 3.11
CA THR A 97 10.48 14.90 3.31
C THR A 97 10.94 15.87 4.41
N LEU A 98 10.47 17.11 4.37
CA LEU A 98 10.80 18.10 5.40
C LEU A 98 10.33 17.65 6.79
N VAL A 99 9.09 17.14 6.91
CA VAL A 99 8.57 16.61 8.18
C VAL A 99 9.44 15.45 8.69
N PHE A 100 9.86 14.53 7.82
CA PHE A 100 10.75 13.43 8.20
C PHE A 100 12.11 13.92 8.67
N ILE A 101 12.73 14.87 7.96
CA ILE A 101 14.03 15.45 8.33
C ILE A 101 13.93 16.13 9.70
N LEU A 102 12.89 16.97 9.90
CA LEU A 102 12.68 17.67 11.16
C LEU A 102 12.40 16.73 12.34
N ALA A 103 11.69 15.62 12.09
CA ALA A 103 11.34 14.64 13.11
C ALA A 103 12.44 13.58 13.37
N SER A 104 13.43 13.48 12.48
CA SER A 104 14.47 12.41 12.55
C SER A 104 15.73 12.84 13.28
N ASP A 105 15.93 14.12 13.64
CA ASP A 105 17.11 14.51 14.43
C ASP A 105 17.64 15.94 14.19
N TRP A 106 17.22 16.65 13.13
CA TRP A 106 18.12 17.68 12.60
C TRP A 106 18.10 19.03 13.30
N ILE A 107 17.03 19.36 14.01
CA ILE A 107 16.97 20.71 14.60
C ILE A 107 17.06 20.73 16.14
N TRP A 108 16.64 19.64 16.82
CA TRP A 108 16.51 19.65 18.27
C TRP A 108 17.03 18.41 19.02
N GLY A 109 17.71 17.49 18.32
CA GLY A 109 18.28 16.28 18.96
C GLY A 109 17.25 15.30 19.51
N TYR A 110 15.97 15.48 19.18
CA TYR A 110 14.90 14.60 19.61
C TYR A 110 14.58 13.61 18.49
N HIS A 111 15.20 12.50 18.42
CA HIS A 111 14.90 11.38 17.51
C HIS A 111 13.41 10.98 17.55
N LEU A 112 12.49 11.93 17.21
CA LEU A 112 11.07 11.86 17.53
C LEU A 112 10.42 10.59 17.00
N PHE A 113 10.58 10.28 15.70
CA PHE A 113 9.93 9.12 15.12
C PHE A 113 10.50 7.79 15.65
N PRO A 114 11.82 7.58 15.69
CA PRO A 114 12.38 6.39 16.32
C PRO A 114 12.01 6.26 17.80
N ALA A 115 12.07 7.35 18.55
CA ALA A 115 11.74 7.36 19.99
C ALA A 115 10.26 7.04 20.24
N LEU A 116 9.32 7.59 19.43
CA LEU A 116 7.89 7.27 19.51
C LEU A 116 7.60 5.77 19.30
N MET A 117 8.45 5.10 18.51
CA MET A 117 8.37 3.65 18.27
C MET A 117 9.14 2.82 19.30
N GLY A 118 9.66 3.45 20.35
CA GLY A 118 10.35 2.80 21.43
C GLY A 118 11.81 2.41 21.16
N ALA A 119 12.44 2.99 20.12
CA ALA A 119 13.86 2.80 19.85
C ALA A 119 14.72 3.38 20.97
N LYS A 120 15.75 2.64 21.38
CA LYS A 120 16.73 3.02 22.42
C LYS A 120 18.13 2.65 21.95
N ASP A 121 19.13 3.24 22.58
CA ASP A 121 20.54 2.91 22.41
C ASP A 121 20.99 2.84 20.93
N GLU A 122 21.64 1.79 20.50
CA GLU A 122 22.10 1.58 19.13
C GLU A 122 20.95 1.56 18.11
N THR A 123 19.78 0.99 18.48
CA THR A 123 18.61 0.98 17.61
C THR A 123 18.14 2.39 17.29
N LEU A 124 18.22 3.32 18.24
CA LEU A 124 17.87 4.73 18.02
C LEU A 124 18.80 5.39 17.01
N VAL A 125 20.11 5.14 17.12
CA VAL A 125 21.11 5.69 16.20
C VAL A 125 20.91 5.15 14.78
N PHE A 126 20.77 3.82 14.63
CA PHE A 126 20.54 3.19 13.34
C PHE A 126 19.22 3.64 12.71
N ALA A 127 18.13 3.66 13.47
CA ALA A 127 16.84 4.10 12.98
C ALA A 127 16.87 5.57 12.54
N SER A 128 17.46 6.47 13.33
CA SER A 128 17.53 7.90 12.99
C SER A 128 18.32 8.15 11.72
N SER A 129 19.48 7.51 11.58
CA SER A 129 20.29 7.62 10.37
C SER A 129 19.55 7.08 9.13
N TYR A 130 18.93 5.91 9.27
CA TYR A 130 18.14 5.28 8.22
C TYR A 130 16.94 6.14 7.80
N PHE A 131 16.16 6.67 8.75
CA PHE A 131 15.05 7.58 8.50
C PHE A 131 15.47 8.83 7.75
N LYS A 132 16.58 9.44 8.16
CA LYS A 132 17.10 10.65 7.53
C LYS A 132 17.42 10.47 6.05
N ILE A 133 18.10 9.38 5.70
CA ILE A 133 18.44 9.06 4.31
C ILE A 133 17.17 8.75 3.50
N ARG A 134 16.29 7.90 4.06
CA ARG A 134 15.05 7.46 3.41
C ARG A 134 14.01 8.58 3.26
N SER A 135 14.12 9.67 4.02
CA SER A 135 13.20 10.80 3.90
C SER A 135 13.20 11.43 2.51
N PHE A 136 14.37 11.51 1.88
CA PHE A 136 14.51 12.08 0.53
C PHE A 136 13.83 11.24 -0.56
N GLU A 137 13.63 9.95 -0.31
CA GLU A 137 12.92 9.05 -1.23
C GLU A 137 11.45 9.44 -1.41
N MET A 138 10.83 10.08 -0.42
CA MET A 138 9.40 10.45 -0.45
C MET A 138 9.05 11.27 -1.68
N VAL A 139 9.87 12.22 -2.08
CA VAL A 139 9.63 13.02 -3.29
C VAL A 139 9.54 12.13 -4.53
N PHE A 140 10.48 11.20 -4.67
CA PHE A 140 10.53 10.30 -5.83
C PHE A 140 9.33 9.34 -5.87
N ILE A 141 8.95 8.80 -4.71
CA ILE A 141 7.79 7.91 -4.59
C ILE A 141 6.50 8.64 -4.94
N PHE A 142 6.29 9.87 -4.44
CA PHE A 142 5.07 10.61 -4.72
C PHE A 142 4.95 10.94 -6.21
N ILE A 143 6.04 11.36 -6.86
CA ILE A 143 6.08 11.60 -8.31
C ILE A 143 5.75 10.30 -9.06
N PHE A 144 6.38 9.18 -8.68
CA PHE A 144 6.18 7.90 -9.34
C PHE A 144 4.76 7.36 -9.17
N VAL A 145 4.15 7.49 -7.99
CA VAL A 145 2.76 7.06 -7.74
C VAL A 145 1.78 7.83 -8.61
N VAL A 146 1.94 9.16 -8.72
CA VAL A 146 1.08 10.00 -9.59
C VAL A 146 1.33 9.68 -11.06
N TYR A 147 2.57 9.51 -11.47
CA TYR A 147 2.91 9.06 -12.82
C TYR A 147 2.24 7.72 -13.17
N GLN A 148 2.38 6.72 -12.31
CA GLN A 148 1.75 5.41 -12.49
C GLN A 148 0.23 5.53 -12.61
N ALA A 149 -0.38 6.40 -11.80
CA ALA A 149 -1.83 6.65 -11.81
C ALA A 149 -2.29 7.33 -13.12
N ILE A 150 -1.52 8.27 -13.66
CA ILE A 150 -1.79 8.91 -14.96
C ILE A 150 -1.76 7.85 -16.09
N ARG A 151 -0.73 7.00 -16.11
CA ARG A 151 -0.62 5.93 -17.12
C ARG A 151 -1.73 4.91 -16.98
N GLN A 152 -2.07 4.51 -15.75
CA GLN A 152 -3.17 3.61 -15.46
C GLN A 152 -4.53 4.19 -15.92
N ALA A 153 -4.76 5.49 -15.72
CA ALA A 153 -5.98 6.17 -16.16
C ALA A 153 -6.16 6.15 -17.70
N THR A 154 -5.07 6.06 -18.45
CA THR A 154 -5.08 5.90 -19.91
C THR A 154 -5.04 4.46 -20.40
N GLY A 155 -5.03 3.49 -19.47
CA GLY A 155 -4.98 2.08 -19.80
C GLY A 155 -3.58 1.49 -19.95
N GLU A 156 -2.52 2.28 -19.78
CA GLU A 156 -1.13 1.83 -19.85
C GLU A 156 -0.63 1.44 -18.45
N THR A 157 -0.31 0.17 -18.25
CA THR A 157 0.21 -0.31 -16.96
C THR A 157 1.56 -1.00 -17.07
N LEU A 158 1.98 -1.35 -18.29
CA LEU A 158 3.18 -2.15 -18.49
C LEU A 158 4.46 -1.32 -18.27
N TYR A 159 4.53 -0.14 -18.87
CA TYR A 159 5.73 0.67 -18.82
C TYR A 159 6.10 1.14 -17.39
N PRO A 160 5.15 1.66 -16.58
CA PRO A 160 5.43 1.94 -15.17
C PRO A 160 5.93 0.72 -14.38
N VAL A 161 5.39 -0.47 -14.67
CA VAL A 161 5.84 -1.70 -14.01
C VAL A 161 7.26 -2.07 -14.41
N ILE A 162 7.62 -1.98 -15.71
CA ILE A 162 8.98 -2.24 -16.19
C ILE A 162 9.97 -1.28 -15.51
N LEU A 163 9.65 0.00 -15.42
CA LEU A 163 10.48 0.97 -14.72
C LEU A 163 10.69 0.60 -13.25
N ASN A 164 9.61 0.26 -12.54
CA ASN A 164 9.70 -0.13 -11.14
C ASN A 164 10.53 -1.41 -10.94
N MET A 165 10.37 -2.40 -11.81
CA MET A 165 11.20 -3.61 -11.79
C MET A 165 12.69 -3.26 -12.02
N GLY A 166 12.98 -2.37 -12.97
CA GLY A 166 14.33 -1.86 -13.20
C GLY A 166 14.92 -1.21 -11.96
N SER A 167 14.15 -0.39 -11.25
CA SER A 167 14.57 0.21 -9.97
C SER A 167 14.88 -0.85 -8.91
N ILE A 168 14.07 -1.90 -8.80
CA ILE A 168 14.32 -3.00 -7.87
C ILE A 168 15.66 -3.70 -8.19
N PHE A 169 15.94 -3.96 -9.46
CA PHE A 169 17.24 -4.52 -9.87
C PHE A 169 18.41 -3.60 -9.53
N VAL A 170 18.28 -2.30 -9.81
CA VAL A 170 19.31 -1.30 -9.44
C VAL A 170 19.50 -1.30 -7.92
N ASN A 171 18.41 -1.34 -7.14
CA ASN A 171 18.49 -1.40 -5.68
C ASN A 171 19.27 -2.65 -5.21
N ILE A 172 18.95 -3.85 -5.69
CA ILE A 172 19.63 -5.09 -5.30
C ILE A 172 21.15 -5.00 -5.56
N ILE A 173 21.54 -4.48 -6.73
CA ILE A 173 22.96 -4.32 -7.09
C ILE A 173 23.63 -3.30 -6.16
N LEU A 174 22.98 -2.16 -5.93
CA LEU A 174 23.54 -1.11 -5.07
C LEU A 174 23.57 -1.53 -3.59
N THR A 175 22.56 -2.25 -3.11
CA THR A 175 22.55 -2.80 -1.73
C THR A 175 23.73 -3.76 -1.53
N TRP A 176 23.93 -4.68 -2.48
CA TRP A 176 25.11 -5.56 -2.45
C TRP A 176 26.42 -4.77 -2.47
N LEU A 177 26.54 -3.78 -3.34
CA LEU A 177 27.76 -2.97 -3.47
C LEU A 177 28.04 -2.18 -2.18
N PHE A 178 27.05 -1.48 -1.65
CA PHE A 178 27.21 -0.57 -0.51
C PHE A 178 27.41 -1.33 0.80
N ILE A 179 26.70 -2.44 0.99
CA ILE A 179 26.84 -3.25 2.20
C ILE A 179 28.09 -4.13 2.11
N SER A 180 28.25 -4.92 1.03
CA SER A 180 29.27 -5.97 1.00
C SER A 180 30.66 -5.51 0.53
N LYS A 181 30.73 -4.42 -0.25
CA LYS A 181 32.01 -3.91 -0.77
C LYS A 181 32.47 -2.63 -0.11
N LEU A 182 31.54 -1.70 0.15
CA LEU A 182 31.86 -0.40 0.74
C LEU A 182 31.68 -0.36 2.26
N ASN A 183 31.18 -1.45 2.88
CA ASN A 183 30.98 -1.59 4.33
C ASN A 183 30.17 -0.43 4.95
N MET A 184 29.16 0.10 4.23
CA MET A 184 28.35 1.23 4.69
C MET A 184 27.30 0.84 5.73
N GLY A 185 27.22 -0.41 6.14
CA GLY A 185 26.27 -0.91 7.11
C GLY A 185 24.81 -0.69 6.67
N ILE A 186 23.91 -0.42 7.62
CA ILE A 186 22.50 -0.17 7.35
C ILE A 186 22.26 1.08 6.47
N ASN A 187 23.14 2.07 6.56
CA ASN A 187 23.06 3.27 5.73
C ASN A 187 23.26 2.93 4.24
N GLY A 188 24.06 1.90 3.94
CA GLY A 188 24.22 1.39 2.57
C GLY A 188 22.90 0.93 1.96
N ALA A 189 22.05 0.22 2.71
CA ALA A 189 20.71 -0.16 2.26
C ALA A 189 19.82 1.07 2.00
N ALA A 190 19.88 2.07 2.89
CA ALA A 190 19.11 3.31 2.74
C ALA A 190 19.51 4.10 1.48
N TYR A 191 20.81 4.28 1.25
CA TYR A 191 21.32 4.95 0.03
C TYR A 191 21.00 4.16 -1.24
N ALA A 192 21.12 2.83 -1.21
CA ALA A 192 20.77 1.98 -2.36
C ALA A 192 19.33 2.20 -2.78
N THR A 193 18.40 2.23 -1.83
CA THR A 193 16.98 2.44 -2.11
C THR A 193 16.71 3.86 -2.59
N LEU A 194 17.30 4.88 -1.96
CA LEU A 194 17.17 6.26 -2.38
C LEU A 194 17.64 6.47 -3.83
N ILE A 195 18.81 5.95 -4.20
CA ILE A 195 19.37 6.06 -5.55
C ILE A 195 18.54 5.26 -6.54
N ALA A 196 18.09 4.06 -6.19
CA ALA A 196 17.24 3.25 -7.05
C ALA A 196 15.91 3.95 -7.37
N GLN A 197 15.25 4.55 -6.39
CA GLN A 197 14.03 5.31 -6.60
C GLN A 197 14.30 6.61 -7.39
N GLY A 198 15.40 7.30 -7.09
CA GLY A 198 15.82 8.48 -7.82
C GLY A 198 16.12 8.20 -9.30
N SER A 199 16.67 7.02 -9.62
CA SER A 199 16.98 6.61 -10.98
C SER A 199 15.77 6.46 -11.90
N LEU A 200 14.56 6.31 -11.32
CA LEU A 200 13.31 6.29 -12.08
C LEU A 200 12.95 7.66 -12.67
N ILE A 201 13.30 8.74 -11.98
CA ILE A 201 12.78 10.08 -12.28
C ILE A 201 13.14 10.57 -13.67
N PRO A 202 14.37 10.42 -14.19
CA PRO A 202 14.70 10.81 -15.56
C PRO A 202 13.79 10.12 -16.61
N PHE A 203 13.52 8.82 -16.43
CA PHE A 203 12.66 8.05 -17.33
C PHE A 203 11.20 8.48 -17.22
N VAL A 204 10.72 8.76 -16.01
CA VAL A 204 9.37 9.28 -15.75
C VAL A 204 9.19 10.64 -16.42
N ILE A 205 10.15 11.56 -16.25
CA ILE A 205 10.13 12.88 -16.88
C ILE A 205 10.14 12.72 -18.41
N TYR A 206 11.05 11.91 -18.94
CA TYR A 206 11.12 11.68 -20.39
C TYR A 206 9.77 11.18 -20.95
N ASP A 207 9.17 10.15 -20.32
CA ASP A 207 7.90 9.59 -20.77
C ASP A 207 6.73 10.59 -20.62
N LEU A 208 6.67 11.35 -19.55
CA LEU A 208 5.61 12.35 -19.33
C LEU A 208 5.66 13.51 -20.35
N PHE A 209 6.85 13.97 -20.73
CA PHE A 209 6.98 15.13 -21.61
C PHE A 209 7.07 14.77 -23.09
N HIS A 210 7.56 13.58 -23.45
CA HIS A 210 7.86 13.21 -24.85
C HIS A 210 6.96 12.12 -25.41
N SER A 211 6.08 11.50 -24.63
CA SER A 211 5.21 10.41 -25.12
C SER A 211 4.31 10.88 -26.27
N LYS A 212 4.35 10.19 -27.41
CA LYS A 212 3.46 10.46 -28.56
C LYS A 212 2.12 9.75 -28.45
N LYS A 213 2.05 8.66 -27.69
CA LYS A 213 0.88 7.78 -27.59
C LYS A 213 -0.04 8.10 -26.40
N HIS A 214 0.52 8.70 -25.33
CA HIS A 214 -0.18 8.91 -24.07
C HIS A 214 -0.34 10.40 -23.75
N LEU A 215 -1.02 10.70 -22.63
CA LEU A 215 -1.14 12.06 -22.11
C LEU A 215 0.24 12.66 -21.87
N ARG A 216 0.39 13.90 -22.29
CA ARG A 216 1.61 14.70 -22.05
C ARG A 216 1.41 15.67 -20.93
N VAL A 217 2.47 15.88 -20.20
CA VAL A 217 2.55 16.92 -19.17
C VAL A 217 3.27 18.14 -19.76
N SER A 218 2.82 19.33 -19.42
CA SER A 218 3.42 20.58 -19.89
C SER A 218 3.75 21.51 -18.73
N PHE A 219 4.96 22.07 -18.71
CA PHE A 219 5.34 23.06 -17.72
C PHE A 219 4.43 24.29 -17.70
N LYS A 220 3.87 24.68 -18.88
CA LYS A 220 2.93 25.81 -18.98
C LYS A 220 1.62 25.59 -18.22
N GLN A 221 1.25 24.31 -18.00
CA GLN A 221 0.03 23.91 -17.29
C GLN A 221 0.28 23.53 -15.83
N MET A 222 1.53 23.58 -15.38
CA MET A 222 1.92 23.30 -13.98
C MET A 222 1.65 24.53 -13.11
N ASN A 223 0.38 24.77 -12.78
CA ASN A 223 -0.03 25.77 -11.83
C ASN A 223 -0.95 25.15 -10.77
N LEU A 224 -0.86 25.64 -9.55
CA LEU A 224 -1.74 25.24 -8.46
C LEU A 224 -2.82 26.31 -8.29
N ASP A 225 -3.95 26.09 -8.92
CA ASP A 225 -5.13 26.94 -8.75
C ASP A 225 -6.07 26.41 -7.66
N LYS A 226 -7.04 27.23 -7.27
CA LYS A 226 -8.02 26.86 -6.23
C LYS A 226 -8.86 25.64 -6.62
N ASP A 227 -9.07 25.43 -7.92
CA ASP A 227 -9.90 24.33 -8.42
C ASP A 227 -9.21 22.99 -8.22
N ILE A 228 -7.91 22.87 -8.54
CA ILE A 228 -7.15 21.64 -8.28
C ILE A 228 -7.08 21.33 -6.78
N LEU A 229 -6.88 22.33 -5.93
CA LEU A 229 -6.84 22.12 -4.48
C LEU A 229 -8.19 21.65 -3.94
N LYS A 230 -9.29 22.20 -4.44
CA LYS A 230 -10.66 21.79 -4.09
C LYS A 230 -10.95 20.36 -4.55
N ASP A 231 -10.58 20.01 -5.78
CA ASP A 231 -10.78 18.66 -6.31
C ASP A 231 -9.90 17.66 -5.55
N MET A 232 -8.64 18.02 -5.21
CA MET A 232 -7.78 17.18 -4.39
C MET A 232 -8.32 16.97 -2.98
N SER A 233 -8.86 18.00 -2.33
CA SER A 233 -9.50 17.85 -1.02
C SER A 233 -10.72 16.92 -1.08
N ARG A 234 -11.43 16.92 -2.19
CA ARG A 234 -12.61 16.07 -2.40
C ARG A 234 -12.28 14.62 -2.70
N PHE A 235 -11.26 14.35 -3.51
CA PHE A 235 -10.91 13.01 -4.00
C PHE A 235 -9.73 12.38 -3.25
N ALA A 236 -8.62 13.13 -3.08
CA ALA A 236 -7.40 12.60 -2.48
C ALA A 236 -7.48 12.52 -0.95
N LEU A 237 -7.96 13.56 -0.28
CA LEU A 237 -7.96 13.61 1.18
C LEU A 237 -8.74 12.44 1.82
N PRO A 238 -9.98 12.11 1.40
CA PRO A 238 -10.69 10.96 1.95
C PRO A 238 -9.99 9.64 1.68
N ALA A 239 -9.38 9.47 0.50
CA ALA A 239 -8.64 8.27 0.15
C ALA A 239 -7.36 8.13 1.00
N SER A 240 -6.60 9.22 1.18
CA SER A 240 -5.41 9.28 2.03
C SER A 240 -5.74 8.97 3.49
N VAL A 241 -6.75 9.64 4.03
CA VAL A 241 -7.22 9.40 5.41
C VAL A 241 -7.69 7.97 5.58
N GLY A 242 -8.44 7.42 4.62
CA GLY A 242 -8.89 6.03 4.65
C GLY A 242 -7.74 5.03 4.70
N GLN A 243 -6.68 5.29 3.95
CA GLN A 243 -5.48 4.46 3.94
C GLN A 243 -4.67 4.61 5.25
N ALA A 244 -4.48 5.83 5.72
CA ALA A 244 -3.79 6.11 6.99
C ALA A 244 -4.52 5.49 8.19
N VAL A 245 -5.83 5.67 8.27
CA VAL A 245 -6.69 5.07 9.31
C VAL A 245 -6.64 3.54 9.25
N SER A 246 -6.60 2.94 8.06
CA SER A 246 -6.43 1.50 7.90
C SER A 246 -5.06 1.04 8.41
N SER A 247 -3.98 1.74 8.07
CA SER A 247 -2.63 1.41 8.54
C SER A 247 -2.53 1.49 10.07
N LEU A 248 -3.06 2.55 10.68
CA LEU A 248 -3.12 2.69 12.15
C LEU A 248 -3.95 1.56 12.80
N GLY A 249 -5.08 1.19 12.18
CA GLY A 249 -5.90 0.08 12.68
C GLY A 249 -5.13 -1.25 12.72
N PHE A 250 -4.31 -1.53 11.70
CA PHE A 250 -3.44 -2.71 11.70
C PHE A 250 -2.35 -2.65 12.77
N VAL A 251 -1.76 -1.48 13.02
CA VAL A 251 -0.79 -1.29 14.12
C VAL A 251 -1.43 -1.59 15.47
N VAL A 252 -2.66 -1.11 15.71
CA VAL A 252 -3.40 -1.39 16.95
C VAL A 252 -3.68 -2.90 17.10
N ILE A 253 -4.14 -3.56 16.04
CA ILE A 253 -4.39 -5.01 16.06
C ILE A 253 -3.09 -5.77 16.35
N GLN A 254 -1.99 -5.42 15.69
CA GLN A 254 -0.68 -6.04 15.95
C GLN A 254 -0.23 -5.86 17.39
N SER A 255 -0.45 -4.68 17.98
CA SER A 255 -0.14 -4.41 19.38
C SER A 255 -0.98 -5.25 20.33
N ILE A 256 -2.25 -5.51 19.99
CA ILE A 256 -3.12 -6.40 20.76
C ILE A 256 -2.65 -7.85 20.64
N VAL A 257 -2.35 -8.32 19.44
CA VAL A 257 -1.85 -9.68 19.18
C VAL A 257 -0.56 -9.94 19.97
N LEU A 258 0.34 -8.95 20.03
CA LEU A 258 1.60 -9.09 20.75
C LEU A 258 1.43 -9.29 22.27
N ARG A 259 0.30 -8.85 22.87
CA ARG A 259 -0.01 -9.09 24.30
C ARG A 259 -0.24 -10.57 24.63
N TYR A 260 -0.59 -11.38 23.64
CA TYR A 260 -0.77 -12.83 23.79
C TYR A 260 0.53 -13.63 23.63
N GLY A 261 1.65 -12.95 23.39
CA GLY A 261 2.98 -13.56 23.31
C GLY A 261 3.62 -13.51 21.92
N LYS A 262 4.91 -13.81 21.90
CA LYS A 262 5.72 -13.75 20.67
C LYS A 262 5.30 -14.83 19.67
N GLU A 263 4.89 -15.99 20.17
CA GLU A 263 4.44 -17.13 19.37
C GLU A 263 3.17 -16.79 18.60
N VAL A 264 2.19 -16.14 19.25
CA VAL A 264 0.93 -15.69 18.60
C VAL A 264 1.22 -14.62 17.57
N SER A 265 2.11 -13.67 17.88
CA SER A 265 2.52 -12.62 16.95
C SER A 265 3.26 -13.19 15.72
N ALA A 266 4.11 -14.20 15.91
CA ALA A 266 4.80 -14.89 14.82
C ALA A 266 3.80 -15.63 13.93
N GLY A 267 2.88 -16.41 14.50
CA GLY A 267 1.82 -17.12 13.77
C GLY A 267 0.92 -16.15 12.98
N PHE A 268 0.51 -15.05 13.59
CA PHE A 268 -0.25 -13.97 12.95
C PHE A 268 0.51 -13.37 11.75
N SER A 269 1.81 -13.13 11.91
CA SER A 269 2.64 -12.56 10.84
C SER A 269 2.77 -13.50 9.65
N VAL A 270 2.96 -14.81 9.89
CA VAL A 270 3.03 -15.83 8.83
C VAL A 270 1.72 -15.92 8.07
N GLY A 271 0.58 -16.00 8.77
CA GLY A 271 -0.74 -16.05 8.14
C GLY A 271 -1.03 -14.82 7.29
N ASN A 272 -0.68 -13.63 7.77
CA ASN A 272 -0.83 -12.40 6.99
C ASN A 272 0.06 -12.36 5.73
N ARG A 273 1.28 -12.93 5.76
CA ARG A 273 2.14 -13.05 4.57
C ARG A 273 1.50 -13.95 3.52
N ILE A 274 0.97 -15.11 3.91
CA ILE A 274 0.28 -16.04 3.02
C ILE A 274 -0.98 -15.37 2.42
N SER A 275 -1.78 -14.70 3.26
CA SER A 275 -2.97 -13.97 2.84
C SER A 275 -2.65 -12.86 1.85
N SER A 276 -1.59 -12.10 2.06
CA SER A 276 -1.21 -10.99 1.17
C SER A 276 -0.83 -11.47 -0.24
N LEU A 277 -0.21 -12.62 -0.38
CA LEU A 277 0.10 -13.20 -1.69
C LEU A 277 -1.17 -13.47 -2.51
N LEU A 278 -2.24 -13.94 -1.86
CA LEU A 278 -3.54 -14.14 -2.50
C LEU A 278 -4.26 -12.81 -2.77
N LEU A 279 -4.16 -11.85 -1.86
CA LEU A 279 -4.90 -10.59 -1.95
C LEU A 279 -4.31 -9.65 -3.01
N ASN A 280 -3.01 -9.66 -3.23
CA ASN A 280 -2.33 -8.76 -4.17
C ASN A 280 -2.89 -8.78 -5.60
N PRO A 281 -3.22 -9.93 -6.24
CA PRO A 281 -3.88 -9.95 -7.55
C PRO A 281 -5.24 -9.23 -7.53
N VAL A 282 -6.02 -9.38 -6.46
CA VAL A 282 -7.34 -8.76 -6.34
C VAL A 282 -7.23 -7.24 -6.12
N VAL A 283 -6.23 -6.79 -5.36
CA VAL A 283 -5.91 -5.36 -5.23
C VAL A 283 -5.56 -4.77 -6.59
N ALA A 284 -4.78 -5.50 -7.41
CA ALA A 284 -4.47 -5.08 -8.78
C ALA A 284 -5.73 -4.97 -9.65
N ILE A 285 -6.65 -5.95 -9.57
CA ILE A 285 -7.93 -5.91 -10.28
C ILE A 285 -8.76 -4.71 -9.81
N SER A 286 -8.83 -4.46 -8.50
CA SER A 286 -9.55 -3.31 -7.90
C SER A 286 -9.00 -1.97 -8.40
N SER A 287 -7.69 -1.83 -8.46
CA SER A 287 -7.01 -0.63 -8.94
C SER A 287 -7.37 -0.33 -10.42
N ILE A 288 -7.33 -1.36 -11.26
CA ILE A 288 -7.68 -1.24 -12.68
C ILE A 288 -9.18 -1.01 -12.87
N LEU A 289 -10.02 -1.64 -12.05
CA LEU A 289 -11.46 -1.40 -12.06
C LEU A 289 -11.77 0.10 -11.86
N ALA A 290 -11.05 0.77 -10.96
CA ALA A 290 -11.23 2.20 -10.75
C ALA A 290 -11.01 3.01 -12.04
N ALA A 291 -9.96 2.70 -12.82
CA ALA A 291 -9.72 3.35 -14.10
C ALA A 291 -10.84 3.07 -15.13
N TYR A 292 -11.27 1.81 -15.26
CA TYR A 292 -12.36 1.44 -16.18
C TYR A 292 -13.70 2.07 -15.81
N ILE A 293 -14.02 2.15 -14.52
CA ILE A 293 -15.24 2.84 -14.05
C ILE A 293 -15.16 4.33 -14.43
N GLY A 294 -14.05 4.99 -14.13
CA GLY A 294 -13.87 6.40 -14.49
C GLY A 294 -13.95 6.67 -15.98
N LEU A 295 -13.30 5.85 -16.81
CA LEU A 295 -13.37 5.93 -18.27
C LEU A 295 -14.81 5.78 -18.80
N ASN A 296 -15.55 4.77 -18.32
CA ASN A 296 -16.92 4.53 -18.77
C ASN A 296 -17.89 5.62 -18.28
N ILE A 297 -17.70 6.14 -17.09
CA ILE A 297 -18.46 7.30 -16.58
C ILE A 297 -18.17 8.53 -17.44
N GLY A 298 -16.90 8.82 -17.74
CA GLY A 298 -16.53 9.92 -18.64
C GLY A 298 -17.15 9.82 -20.02
N HIS A 299 -17.30 8.61 -20.57
CA HIS A 299 -18.01 8.34 -21.84
C HIS A 299 -19.54 8.36 -21.73
N ASN A 300 -20.14 8.65 -20.57
CA ASN A 300 -21.57 8.51 -20.26
C ASN A 300 -22.11 7.09 -20.50
N GLN A 301 -21.28 6.06 -20.30
CA GLN A 301 -21.64 4.65 -20.51
C GLN A 301 -21.83 3.93 -19.18
N ALA A 302 -22.87 4.30 -18.43
CA ALA A 302 -23.18 3.75 -17.10
C ALA A 302 -23.32 2.22 -17.10
N GLU A 303 -23.96 1.63 -18.13
CA GLU A 303 -24.13 0.16 -18.22
C GLU A 303 -22.80 -0.56 -18.39
N ARG A 304 -21.85 0.00 -19.14
CA ARG A 304 -20.50 -0.55 -19.28
C ARG A 304 -19.70 -0.43 -17.98
N ALA A 305 -19.89 0.67 -17.22
CA ALA A 305 -19.30 0.80 -15.89
C ALA A 305 -19.83 -0.29 -14.94
N LYS A 306 -21.16 -0.53 -14.91
CA LYS A 306 -21.77 -1.62 -14.14
C LYS A 306 -21.28 -3.01 -14.59
N ALA A 307 -21.12 -3.22 -15.90
CA ALA A 307 -20.58 -4.46 -16.45
C ALA A 307 -19.12 -4.67 -16.01
N SER A 308 -18.27 -3.63 -16.08
CA SER A 308 -16.87 -3.67 -15.61
C SER A 308 -16.79 -4.07 -14.13
N TYR A 309 -17.66 -3.52 -13.28
CA TYR A 309 -17.76 -3.92 -11.89
C TYR A 309 -18.13 -5.40 -11.73
N ARG A 310 -19.12 -5.90 -12.47
CA ARG A 310 -19.55 -7.30 -12.40
C ARG A 310 -18.43 -8.26 -12.81
N VAL A 311 -17.72 -7.94 -13.89
CA VAL A 311 -16.58 -8.73 -14.39
C VAL A 311 -15.44 -8.75 -13.37
N ALA A 312 -15.01 -7.58 -12.88
CA ALA A 312 -13.92 -7.50 -11.90
C ALA A 312 -14.25 -8.23 -10.59
N ARG A 313 -15.49 -8.07 -10.10
CA ARG A 313 -15.99 -8.78 -8.91
C ARG A 313 -15.93 -10.30 -9.09
N ASN A 314 -16.47 -10.81 -10.21
CA ASN A 314 -16.52 -12.25 -10.46
C ASN A 314 -15.12 -12.83 -10.68
N LEU A 315 -14.26 -12.10 -11.41
CA LEU A 315 -12.87 -12.50 -11.61
C LEU A 315 -12.11 -12.55 -10.28
N GLY A 316 -12.25 -11.52 -9.44
CA GLY A 316 -11.62 -11.47 -8.12
C GLY A 316 -12.13 -12.59 -7.21
N LEU A 317 -13.45 -12.86 -7.20
CA LEU A 317 -14.03 -13.98 -6.45
C LEU A 317 -13.50 -15.34 -6.95
N GLY A 318 -13.49 -15.55 -8.28
CA GLY A 318 -12.98 -16.80 -8.87
C GLY A 318 -11.52 -17.04 -8.51
N LEU A 319 -10.66 -16.02 -8.61
CA LEU A 319 -9.26 -16.10 -8.19
C LEU A 319 -9.12 -16.45 -6.71
N MET A 320 -9.94 -15.85 -5.85
CA MET A 320 -9.89 -16.13 -4.41
C MET A 320 -10.37 -17.52 -4.08
N VAL A 321 -11.48 -17.97 -4.66
CA VAL A 321 -11.98 -19.34 -4.42
C VAL A 321 -10.94 -20.37 -4.88
N ILE A 322 -10.37 -20.22 -6.08
CA ILE A 322 -9.32 -21.11 -6.58
C ILE A 322 -8.09 -21.07 -5.67
N GLY A 323 -7.59 -19.87 -5.37
CA GLY A 323 -6.40 -19.71 -4.55
C GLY A 323 -6.56 -20.28 -3.14
N VAL A 324 -7.69 -20.04 -2.50
CA VAL A 324 -8.03 -20.58 -1.18
C VAL A 324 -8.13 -22.11 -1.23
N SER A 325 -8.79 -22.67 -2.26
CA SER A 325 -8.91 -24.13 -2.45
C SER A 325 -7.55 -24.81 -2.63
N ILE A 326 -6.58 -24.12 -3.20
CA ILE A 326 -5.20 -24.62 -3.37
C ILE A 326 -4.40 -24.46 -2.06
N ILE A 327 -4.47 -23.28 -1.44
CA ILE A 327 -3.58 -22.96 -0.30
C ILE A 327 -4.05 -23.62 1.00
N ILE A 328 -5.34 -23.79 1.24
CA ILE A 328 -5.83 -24.45 2.46
C ILE A 328 -5.22 -25.86 2.64
N PRO A 329 -5.25 -26.75 1.66
CA PRO A 329 -4.60 -28.07 1.79
C PRO A 329 -3.07 -27.98 1.94
N LEU A 330 -2.44 -27.04 1.25
CA LEU A 330 -0.98 -26.86 1.25
C LEU A 330 -0.45 -26.02 2.42
N ARG A 331 -1.34 -25.44 3.25
CA ARG A 331 -0.95 -24.47 4.29
C ARG A 331 0.12 -25.01 5.24
N HIS A 332 0.04 -26.26 5.64
CA HIS A 332 0.99 -26.88 6.56
C HIS A 332 2.41 -26.90 5.97
N GLY A 333 2.56 -27.31 4.70
CA GLY A 333 3.85 -27.31 4.01
C GLY A 333 4.40 -25.90 3.77
N ILE A 334 3.53 -24.93 3.46
CA ILE A 334 3.92 -23.54 3.25
C ILE A 334 4.41 -22.91 4.58
N ILE A 335 3.70 -23.15 5.67
CA ILE A 335 4.05 -22.65 7.01
C ILE A 335 5.36 -23.29 7.48
N GLU A 336 5.53 -24.60 7.29
CA GLU A 336 6.78 -25.31 7.58
C GLU A 336 7.96 -24.73 6.80
N PHE A 337 7.78 -24.47 5.52
CA PHE A 337 8.81 -23.83 4.68
C PHE A 337 9.20 -22.42 5.18
N ILE A 338 8.21 -21.65 5.69
CA ILE A 338 8.46 -20.28 6.20
C ILE A 338 9.15 -20.31 7.57
N LEU A 339 8.71 -21.20 8.48
CA LEU A 339 9.21 -21.27 9.86
C LEU A 339 10.44 -22.18 10.02
N GLY A 340 10.69 -23.05 9.05
CA GLY A 340 11.80 -24.01 9.09
C GLY A 340 11.60 -25.20 10.05
N THR A 341 10.44 -25.27 10.75
CA THR A 341 10.14 -26.32 11.73
C THR A 341 8.64 -26.50 11.93
N LYS A 342 8.24 -27.73 12.32
CA LYS A 342 6.85 -28.07 12.73
C LYS A 342 6.65 -28.11 14.24
N SER A 343 7.71 -28.07 15.03
CA SER A 343 7.64 -28.37 16.46
C SER A 343 7.48 -27.13 17.35
N THR A 344 7.04 -26.01 16.81
CA THR A 344 6.88 -24.77 17.57
C THR A 344 5.41 -24.41 17.77
N ALA A 345 5.08 -23.81 18.92
CA ALA A 345 3.74 -23.26 19.17
C ALA A 345 3.33 -22.27 18.07
N SER A 346 4.26 -21.51 17.56
CA SER A 346 4.02 -20.58 16.42
C SER A 346 3.53 -21.28 15.16
N TYR A 347 3.91 -22.54 14.91
CA TYR A 347 3.46 -23.31 13.76
C TYR A 347 1.97 -23.64 13.86
N GLU A 348 1.52 -24.16 15.00
CA GLU A 348 0.12 -24.52 15.22
C GLU A 348 -0.78 -23.28 15.15
N ILE A 349 -0.36 -22.20 15.79
CA ILE A 349 -1.07 -20.92 15.76
C ILE A 349 -1.14 -20.37 14.32
N ALA A 350 -0.03 -20.43 13.58
CA ALA A 350 -0.01 -20.04 12.17
C ALA A 350 -0.95 -20.87 11.31
N ALA A 351 -1.01 -22.20 11.53
CA ALA A 351 -1.86 -23.11 10.77
C ALA A 351 -3.35 -22.85 11.04
N GLU A 352 -3.72 -22.63 12.30
CA GLU A 352 -5.08 -22.27 12.70
C GLU A 352 -5.48 -20.91 12.15
N TYR A 353 -4.68 -19.86 12.44
CA TYR A 353 -4.96 -18.51 11.97
C TYR A 353 -5.06 -18.42 10.45
N THR A 354 -4.12 -19.04 9.74
CA THR A 354 -4.12 -19.06 8.27
C THR A 354 -5.38 -19.71 7.72
N PHE A 355 -5.85 -20.80 8.32
CA PHE A 355 -7.09 -21.46 7.91
C PHE A 355 -8.28 -20.50 7.99
N TRP A 356 -8.50 -19.88 9.15
CA TRP A 356 -9.61 -18.96 9.36
C TRP A 356 -9.48 -17.71 8.48
N LEU A 357 -8.27 -17.18 8.33
CA LEU A 357 -8.01 -16.02 7.50
C LEU A 357 -8.30 -16.29 6.02
N LEU A 358 -7.88 -17.45 5.51
CA LEU A 358 -8.12 -17.86 4.11
C LEU A 358 -9.60 -18.01 3.80
N LEU A 359 -10.41 -18.53 4.71
CA LEU A 359 -11.86 -18.61 4.55
C LEU A 359 -12.53 -17.25 4.35
N THR A 360 -11.90 -16.17 4.83
CA THR A 360 -12.43 -14.82 4.67
C THR A 360 -11.99 -14.12 3.37
N GLN A 361 -11.04 -14.68 2.62
CA GLN A 361 -10.48 -14.04 1.43
C GLN A 361 -11.52 -13.77 0.32
N PRO A 362 -12.51 -14.64 0.06
CA PRO A 362 -13.59 -14.30 -0.87
C PRO A 362 -14.36 -13.03 -0.46
N PHE A 363 -14.58 -12.81 0.85
CA PHE A 363 -15.21 -11.57 1.36
C PHE A 363 -14.30 -10.36 1.13
N MET A 364 -13.00 -10.53 1.32
CA MET A 364 -12.02 -9.47 1.04
C MET A 364 -11.96 -9.12 -0.45
N SER A 365 -12.15 -10.08 -1.34
CA SER A 365 -12.26 -9.81 -2.78
C SER A 365 -13.47 -8.94 -3.11
N LEU A 366 -14.64 -9.22 -2.51
CA LEU A 366 -15.83 -8.39 -2.65
C LEU A 366 -15.59 -6.97 -2.10
N PHE A 367 -14.95 -6.87 -0.94
CA PHE A 367 -14.59 -5.60 -0.33
C PHE A 367 -13.68 -4.77 -1.26
N GLN A 368 -12.64 -5.38 -1.84
CA GLN A 368 -11.77 -4.70 -2.80
C GLN A 368 -12.50 -4.26 -4.07
N SER A 369 -13.49 -5.04 -4.52
CA SER A 369 -14.32 -4.65 -5.67
C SER A 369 -15.16 -3.40 -5.37
N TYR A 370 -15.65 -3.22 -4.13
CA TYR A 370 -16.30 -1.98 -3.71
C TYR A 370 -15.31 -0.80 -3.70
N ILE A 371 -14.09 -1.01 -3.19
CA ILE A 371 -13.06 0.03 -3.20
C ILE A 371 -12.77 0.51 -4.63
N GLY A 372 -12.56 -0.41 -5.58
CA GLY A 372 -12.34 -0.06 -6.97
C GLY A 372 -13.51 0.70 -7.60
N LEU A 373 -14.75 0.25 -7.31
CA LEU A 373 -15.96 0.93 -7.78
C LEU A 373 -16.08 2.35 -7.22
N PHE A 374 -15.91 2.52 -5.89
CA PHE A 374 -16.08 3.83 -5.26
C PHE A 374 -15.00 4.82 -5.68
N ASN A 375 -13.76 4.38 -5.77
CA ASN A 375 -12.66 5.21 -6.24
C ASN A 375 -12.84 5.63 -7.71
N GLY A 376 -13.23 4.70 -8.59
CA GLY A 376 -13.47 5.01 -10.01
C GLY A 376 -14.67 5.93 -10.23
N ALA A 377 -15.71 5.80 -9.40
CA ALA A 377 -16.88 6.68 -9.43
C ALA A 377 -16.63 8.05 -8.75
N GLY A 378 -15.42 8.34 -8.27
CA GLY A 378 -15.11 9.59 -7.59
C GLY A 378 -15.75 9.73 -6.20
N LYS A 379 -16.13 8.59 -5.59
CA LYS A 379 -16.76 8.55 -4.26
C LYS A 379 -15.77 8.03 -3.19
N SER A 380 -14.57 8.62 -3.14
CA SER A 380 -13.50 8.23 -2.17
C SER A 380 -13.97 8.30 -0.71
N ASN A 381 -14.96 9.15 -0.40
CA ASN A 381 -15.62 9.17 0.92
C ASN A 381 -16.29 7.83 1.28
N TYR A 382 -16.80 7.07 0.30
CA TYR A 382 -17.38 5.76 0.55
C TYR A 382 -16.28 4.74 0.87
N THR A 383 -15.14 4.85 0.18
CA THR A 383 -13.94 4.05 0.51
C THR A 383 -13.46 4.31 1.93
N LEU A 384 -13.36 5.58 2.34
CA LEU A 384 -13.03 5.96 3.71
C LEU A 384 -14.03 5.35 4.72
N ARG A 385 -15.33 5.49 4.46
CA ARG A 385 -16.38 4.98 5.38
C ARG A 385 -16.29 3.47 5.56
N ILE A 386 -16.20 2.69 4.47
CA ILE A 386 -16.16 1.23 4.59
C ILE A 386 -14.85 0.75 5.21
N ALA A 387 -13.72 1.39 4.92
CA ALA A 387 -12.42 1.02 5.49
C ALA A 387 -12.37 1.32 7.00
N SER A 388 -12.80 2.52 7.40
CA SER A 388 -12.85 2.92 8.81
C SER A 388 -13.85 2.10 9.61
N LEU A 389 -15.07 1.90 9.09
CA LEU A 389 -16.09 1.13 9.78
C LEU A 389 -15.64 -0.34 9.98
N ARG A 390 -15.02 -0.95 8.98
CA ARG A 390 -14.53 -2.34 9.07
C ARG A 390 -13.52 -2.51 10.20
N LEU A 391 -12.54 -1.61 10.32
CA LEU A 391 -11.45 -1.74 11.28
C LEU A 391 -11.82 -1.15 12.64
N TRP A 392 -12.23 0.11 12.65
CA TRP A 392 -12.42 0.88 13.89
C TRP A 392 -13.83 0.75 14.45
N GLY A 393 -14.84 0.66 13.58
CA GLY A 393 -16.24 0.53 14.02
C GLY A 393 -16.68 -0.91 14.31
N MET A 394 -16.01 -1.91 13.74
CA MET A 394 -16.39 -3.31 13.89
C MET A 394 -15.26 -4.14 14.52
N ARG A 395 -14.11 -4.29 13.83
CA ARG A 395 -13.08 -5.24 14.22
C ARG A 395 -12.47 -4.95 15.58
N ILE A 396 -11.96 -3.74 15.80
CA ILE A 396 -11.32 -3.36 17.08
C ILE A 396 -12.30 -3.47 18.25
N PRO A 397 -13.53 -2.92 18.18
CA PRO A 397 -14.50 -3.13 19.25
C PRO A 397 -14.85 -4.59 19.51
N MET A 398 -15.03 -5.40 18.44
CA MET A 398 -15.29 -6.84 18.61
C MET A 398 -14.12 -7.57 19.28
N ILE A 399 -12.86 -7.21 18.95
CA ILE A 399 -11.70 -7.79 19.64
C ILE A 399 -11.79 -7.52 21.14
N PHE A 400 -12.07 -6.29 21.56
CA PHE A 400 -12.22 -5.96 22.99
C PHE A 400 -13.40 -6.68 23.64
N ILE A 401 -14.53 -6.83 22.94
CA ILE A 401 -15.69 -7.60 23.42
C ILE A 401 -15.30 -9.07 23.63
N PHE A 402 -14.64 -9.70 22.65
CA PHE A 402 -14.22 -11.10 22.78
C PHE A 402 -13.15 -11.30 23.85
N MET A 403 -12.20 -10.35 24.01
CA MET A 403 -11.25 -10.35 25.11
C MET A 403 -11.90 -10.24 26.50
N ALA A 404 -13.09 -9.66 26.58
CA ALA A 404 -13.86 -9.59 27.83
C ALA A 404 -14.69 -10.86 28.11
N ILE A 405 -15.05 -11.63 27.07
CA ILE A 405 -15.89 -12.82 27.18
C ILE A 405 -15.05 -14.09 27.27
N PHE A 406 -13.95 -14.17 26.52
CA PHE A 406 -13.07 -15.34 26.48
C PHE A 406 -11.99 -15.28 27.55
N ASP A 407 -11.38 -16.40 27.84
CA ASP A 407 -10.27 -16.46 28.79
C ASP A 407 -9.12 -15.54 28.34
N LYS A 408 -8.40 -14.97 29.33
CA LYS A 408 -7.32 -14.00 29.07
C LYS A 408 -6.18 -14.55 28.20
N GLN A 409 -6.05 -15.85 28.08
CA GLN A 409 -5.04 -16.52 27.24
C GLN A 409 -5.58 -16.94 25.88
N ASP A 410 -6.90 -16.85 25.65
CA ASP A 410 -7.53 -17.24 24.41
C ASP A 410 -7.46 -16.12 23.38
N TYR A 411 -6.59 -16.25 22.40
CA TYR A 411 -6.43 -15.34 21.27
C TYR A 411 -7.43 -15.54 20.13
N SER A 412 -8.24 -16.61 20.16
CA SER A 412 -9.19 -16.97 19.08
C SER A 412 -10.22 -15.88 18.83
N GLY A 413 -10.58 -15.11 19.86
CA GLY A 413 -11.46 -13.95 19.74
C GLY A 413 -10.99 -12.90 18.72
N ILE A 414 -9.66 -12.77 18.52
CA ILE A 414 -9.10 -11.89 17.49
C ILE A 414 -9.46 -12.42 16.10
N TRP A 415 -9.34 -13.73 15.89
CA TRP A 415 -9.67 -14.38 14.60
C TRP A 415 -11.15 -14.24 14.28
N TYR A 416 -12.03 -14.50 15.25
CA TYR A 416 -13.48 -14.34 15.07
C TYR A 416 -13.88 -12.90 14.77
N ALA A 417 -13.30 -11.92 15.45
CA ALA A 417 -13.54 -10.50 15.13
C ALA A 417 -13.13 -10.15 13.71
N MET A 418 -12.05 -10.73 13.20
CA MET A 418 -11.61 -10.52 11.81
C MET A 418 -12.58 -11.13 10.80
N ILE A 419 -13.06 -12.35 11.04
CA ILE A 419 -14.01 -13.05 10.18
C ILE A 419 -15.33 -12.26 10.12
N ILE A 420 -15.90 -11.97 11.28
CA ILE A 420 -17.19 -11.30 11.39
C ILE A 420 -17.14 -9.90 10.77
N SER A 421 -16.09 -9.11 11.06
CA SER A 421 -15.95 -7.76 10.48
C SER A 421 -15.80 -7.78 8.96
N ASN A 422 -15.09 -8.76 8.38
CA ASN A 422 -14.94 -8.92 6.94
C ASN A 422 -16.27 -9.31 6.26
N PHE A 423 -17.12 -10.07 6.95
CA PHE A 423 -18.43 -10.45 6.45
C PHE A 423 -19.43 -9.29 6.57
N LEU A 424 -19.57 -8.70 7.75
CA LEU A 424 -20.55 -7.66 8.03
C LEU A 424 -20.35 -6.40 7.18
N ILE A 425 -19.11 -6.01 6.89
CA ILE A 425 -18.84 -4.82 6.09
C ILE A 425 -19.40 -4.92 4.66
N LEU A 426 -19.61 -6.13 4.15
CA LEU A 426 -20.16 -6.33 2.81
C LEU A 426 -21.61 -5.82 2.69
N PHE A 427 -22.41 -5.93 3.73
CA PHE A 427 -23.77 -5.40 3.74
C PHE A 427 -23.77 -3.88 3.62
N TYR A 428 -22.89 -3.22 4.39
CA TYR A 428 -22.74 -1.77 4.30
C TYR A 428 -22.16 -1.33 2.95
N GLY A 429 -21.19 -2.07 2.41
CA GLY A 429 -20.64 -1.86 1.06
C GLY A 429 -21.72 -2.00 -0.01
N HIS A 430 -22.61 -2.99 0.13
CA HIS A 430 -23.74 -3.18 -0.78
C HIS A 430 -24.74 -2.02 -0.69
N TYR A 431 -25.04 -1.56 0.52
CA TYR A 431 -25.89 -0.39 0.75
C TYR A 431 -25.34 0.86 0.06
N LEU A 432 -24.08 1.19 0.29
CA LEU A 432 -23.42 2.34 -0.35
C LEU A 432 -23.39 2.23 -1.87
N LYS A 433 -23.18 1.01 -2.40
CA LYS A 433 -23.21 0.75 -3.86
C LYS A 433 -24.53 1.16 -4.49
N LYS A 434 -25.69 0.96 -3.82
CA LYS A 434 -27.00 1.37 -4.33
C LYS A 434 -27.13 2.89 -4.52
N GLY A 435 -26.38 3.67 -3.73
CA GLY A 435 -26.36 5.14 -3.80
C GLY A 435 -25.35 5.71 -4.83
N ILE A 436 -24.71 4.88 -5.67
CA ILE A 436 -23.79 5.38 -6.67
C ILE A 436 -24.55 5.88 -7.90
N THR A 437 -24.35 7.16 -8.19
CA THR A 437 -24.69 7.75 -9.50
C THR A 437 -23.49 7.55 -10.43
N TYR A 438 -23.74 6.99 -11.62
CA TYR A 438 -22.71 6.80 -12.64
C TYR A 438 -22.63 8.05 -13.54
N GLU A 439 -22.48 9.19 -12.91
CA GLU A 439 -22.37 10.50 -13.54
C GLU A 439 -20.97 11.06 -13.42
N VAL A 440 -20.60 11.90 -14.37
CA VAL A 440 -19.29 12.58 -14.37
C VAL A 440 -19.18 13.46 -13.12
N GLN A 441 -18.11 13.26 -12.36
CA GLN A 441 -17.86 13.99 -11.11
C GLN A 441 -16.87 15.15 -11.28
N VAL A 442 -16.17 15.19 -12.42
CA VAL A 442 -15.24 16.26 -12.79
C VAL A 442 -15.97 17.35 -13.56
N ARG A 443 -15.42 18.57 -13.57
CA ARG A 443 -15.96 19.70 -14.33
C ARG A 443 -15.55 19.55 -15.81
N LEU A 444 -16.51 19.37 -16.70
CA LEU A 444 -16.29 19.27 -18.13
C LEU A 444 -16.14 20.64 -18.78
#